data_451b98058a458ce7c54ca92b9bf352cc
#
_entry.id   451b98058a458ce7c54ca92b9bf352cc
#
_cell.length_a   1.000
_cell.length_b   1.000
_cell.length_c   1.000
_cell.angle_alpha   90.00
_cell.angle_beta   90.00
_cell.angle_gamma   90.00
#
_symmetry.space_group_name_H-M   'P 1'
#
loop_
_entity.id
_entity.type
_entity.pdbx_description
1 polymer ?
#
loop_
_entity_poly.entity_id
_entity_poly.type
_entity_poly.pdbx_seq_one_letter_code
_entity_poly.pdbx_strand_id
1 'polypeptide(L)'
;MRSSLLTVGTVVDLELRQRVRSTAWYVLLGVAAVLLLAVTLLLLATAGIFGRDGGPQTVSAVVFFVLLLGTLVTPALSGGAINGDRDAGTLATTQVTLIRGWQLVLGKFLAAWTAALAFLVVALPFLLIAAGFGGADPAVLLTALAVTVLELSLIHI
;
A
#
# COMPACT_ATOMS: atom_id res chain seq x y z
N MET A 1 -19.06 16.80 -18.09
CA MET A 1 -18.58 16.27 -16.81
C MET A 1 -18.83 14.77 -16.62
N ARG A 2 -20.03 14.24 -16.86
CA ARG A 2 -20.29 12.77 -16.72
C ARG A 2 -19.38 11.88 -17.58
N SER A 3 -19.14 12.24 -18.83
CA SER A 3 -18.26 11.48 -19.73
C SER A 3 -16.81 11.43 -19.27
N SER A 4 -16.30 12.51 -18.68
CA SER A 4 -14.93 12.58 -18.17
C SER A 4 -14.69 11.66 -16.96
N LEU A 5 -15.67 11.57 -16.05
CA LEU A 5 -15.58 10.69 -14.87
C LEU A 5 -15.67 9.21 -15.27
N LEU A 6 -16.49 8.88 -16.27
CA LEU A 6 -16.57 7.51 -16.81
C LEU A 6 -15.24 7.09 -17.43
N THR A 7 -14.57 7.99 -18.14
CA THR A 7 -13.26 7.71 -18.74
C THR A 7 -12.19 7.45 -17.68
N VAL A 8 -12.13 8.26 -16.62
CA VAL A 8 -11.20 8.04 -15.48
C VAL A 8 -11.49 6.70 -14.80
N GLY A 9 -12.78 6.38 -14.55
CA GLY A 9 -13.17 5.10 -13.96
C GLY A 9 -12.75 3.89 -14.81
N THR A 10 -12.86 4.00 -16.15
CA THR A 10 -12.41 2.94 -17.06
C THR A 10 -10.89 2.74 -16.99
N VAL A 11 -10.11 3.82 -16.91
CA VAL A 11 -8.64 3.75 -16.75
C VAL A 11 -8.28 3.08 -15.43
N VAL A 12 -8.93 3.46 -14.33
CA VAL A 12 -8.72 2.86 -13.02
C VAL A 12 -9.03 1.36 -13.04
N ASP A 13 -10.17 0.95 -13.60
CA ASP A 13 -10.57 -0.47 -13.68
C ASP A 13 -9.55 -1.30 -14.48
N LEU A 14 -9.12 -0.77 -15.63
CA LEU A 14 -8.10 -1.40 -16.48
C LEU A 14 -6.77 -1.60 -15.75
N GLU A 15 -6.26 -0.56 -15.12
CA GLU A 15 -5.02 -0.58 -14.36
C GLU A 15 -5.08 -1.56 -13.18
N LEU A 16 -6.19 -1.55 -12.43
CA LEU A 16 -6.38 -2.46 -11.31
C LEU A 16 -6.43 -3.92 -11.77
N ARG A 17 -7.14 -4.20 -12.85
CA ARG A 17 -7.19 -5.57 -13.42
C ARG A 17 -5.82 -6.05 -13.87
N GLN A 18 -5.00 -5.19 -14.46
CA GLN A 18 -3.63 -5.53 -14.86
C GLN A 18 -2.77 -5.86 -13.62
N ARG A 19 -2.87 -5.05 -12.55
CA ARG A 19 -2.12 -5.27 -11.31
C ARG A 19 -2.55 -6.57 -10.62
N VAL A 20 -3.85 -6.81 -10.47
CA VAL A 20 -4.38 -8.03 -9.85
C VAL A 20 -4.02 -9.29 -10.66
N ARG A 21 -3.75 -9.17 -11.96
CA ARG A 21 -3.26 -10.29 -12.78
C ARG A 21 -1.74 -10.48 -12.74
N SER A 22 -1.01 -9.53 -12.19
CA SER A 22 0.46 -9.59 -12.11
C SER A 22 0.91 -10.48 -10.95
N THR A 23 1.69 -11.50 -11.25
CA THR A 23 2.31 -12.35 -10.22
C THR A 23 3.24 -11.54 -9.32
N ALA A 24 3.95 -10.54 -9.87
CA ALA A 24 4.84 -9.67 -9.11
C ALA A 24 4.10 -8.93 -7.99
N TRP A 25 2.86 -8.51 -8.23
CA TRP A 25 2.04 -7.84 -7.23
C TRP A 25 1.76 -8.71 -6.01
N TYR A 26 1.37 -9.98 -6.23
CA TYR A 26 1.14 -10.94 -5.14
C TYR A 26 2.43 -11.33 -4.42
N VAL A 27 3.52 -11.50 -5.16
CA VAL A 27 4.84 -11.80 -4.57
C VAL A 27 5.27 -10.67 -3.64
N LEU A 28 5.12 -9.41 -4.06
CA LEU A 28 5.51 -8.25 -3.27
C LEU A 28 4.68 -8.11 -1.99
N LEU A 29 3.36 -8.28 -2.10
CA LEU A 29 2.47 -8.28 -0.93
C LEU A 29 2.74 -9.48 -0.01
N GLY A 30 3.02 -10.65 -0.58
CA GLY A 30 3.37 -11.86 0.17
C GLY A 30 4.68 -11.70 0.94
N VAL A 31 5.72 -11.16 0.31
CA VAL A 31 7.01 -10.85 0.97
C VAL A 31 6.79 -9.85 2.10
N ALA A 32 6.02 -8.78 1.86
CA ALA A 32 5.69 -7.81 2.90
C ALA A 32 4.94 -8.45 4.08
N ALA A 33 3.96 -9.32 3.80
CA ALA A 33 3.23 -10.05 4.84
C ALA A 33 4.15 -10.97 5.67
N VAL A 34 5.05 -11.70 5.01
CA VAL A 34 6.02 -12.58 5.70
C VAL A 34 6.97 -11.76 6.58
N LEU A 35 7.47 -10.64 6.09
CA LEU A 35 8.33 -9.75 6.86
C LEU A 35 7.60 -9.16 8.06
N LEU A 36 6.37 -8.66 7.88
CA LEU A 36 5.55 -8.15 8.98
C LEU A 36 5.23 -9.23 10.00
N LEU A 37 4.94 -10.46 9.55
CA LEU A 37 4.72 -11.59 10.44
C LEU A 37 5.99 -11.89 11.27
N ALA A 38 7.14 -12.01 10.62
CA ALA A 38 8.41 -12.30 11.28
C ALA A 38 8.76 -11.23 12.32
N VAL A 39 8.63 -9.95 11.97
CA VAL A 39 8.88 -8.83 12.88
C VAL A 39 7.89 -8.84 14.04
N THR A 40 6.60 -9.03 13.76
CA THR A 40 5.58 -9.05 14.82
C THR A 40 5.82 -10.20 15.80
N LEU A 41 6.12 -11.41 15.32
CA LEU A 41 6.43 -12.55 16.17
C LEU A 41 7.70 -12.33 16.98
N LEU A 42 8.76 -11.78 16.38
CA LEU A 42 10.00 -11.47 17.08
C LEU A 42 9.77 -10.46 18.19
N LEU A 43 9.02 -9.38 17.92
CA LEU A 43 8.72 -8.36 18.91
C LEU A 43 7.85 -8.90 20.06
N LEU A 44 6.85 -9.74 19.75
CA LEU A 44 6.04 -10.38 20.78
C LEU A 44 6.86 -11.36 21.63
N ALA A 45 7.77 -12.13 21.04
CA ALA A 45 8.65 -13.04 21.75
C ALA A 45 9.59 -12.27 22.71
N THR A 46 10.16 -11.16 22.23
CA THR A 46 11.04 -10.31 23.06
C THR A 46 10.27 -9.57 24.15
N ALA A 47 9.07 -9.08 23.87
CA ALA A 47 8.20 -8.45 24.87
C ALA A 47 7.85 -9.42 26.01
N GLY A 48 7.62 -10.71 25.71
CA GLY A 48 7.41 -11.74 26.70
C GLY A 48 8.63 -11.97 27.61
N ILE A 49 9.84 -11.76 27.10
CA ILE A 49 11.11 -11.89 27.87
C ILE A 49 11.34 -10.65 28.77
N PHE A 50 11.03 -9.45 28.27
CA PHE A 50 11.27 -8.18 28.97
C PHE A 50 10.12 -7.74 29.89
N GLY A 51 9.03 -8.52 29.99
CA GLY A 51 7.91 -8.24 30.86
C GLY A 51 6.84 -7.36 30.22
N ARG A 52 5.75 -7.11 30.99
CA ARG A 52 4.54 -6.41 30.52
C ARG A 52 4.76 -4.95 30.10
N ASP A 53 5.88 -4.35 30.46
CA ASP A 53 6.18 -2.93 30.17
C ASP A 53 6.59 -2.68 28.70
N GLY A 54 6.84 -3.76 27.93
CA GLY A 54 7.22 -3.68 26.51
C GLY A 54 6.07 -3.49 25.51
N GLY A 55 4.82 -3.44 25.97
CA GLY A 55 3.64 -3.40 25.07
C GLY A 55 3.58 -2.18 24.15
N PRO A 56 3.65 -0.94 24.66
CA PRO A 56 3.62 0.27 23.83
C PRO A 56 4.79 0.35 22.85
N GLN A 57 5.98 -0.13 23.24
CA GLN A 57 7.16 -0.18 22.38
C GLN A 57 6.98 -1.19 21.26
N THR A 58 6.34 -2.33 21.52
CA THR A 58 6.02 -3.35 20.50
C THR A 58 5.09 -2.78 19.44
N VAL A 59 4.03 -2.08 19.85
CA VAL A 59 3.10 -1.41 18.91
C VAL A 59 3.82 -0.38 18.07
N SER A 60 4.61 0.51 18.70
CA SER A 60 5.37 1.54 18.00
C SER A 60 6.36 0.95 17.00
N ALA A 61 7.02 -0.15 17.37
CA ALA A 61 7.94 -0.84 16.45
C ALA A 61 7.20 -1.48 15.27
N VAL A 62 6.06 -2.14 15.47
CA VAL A 62 5.28 -2.70 14.36
C VAL A 62 4.79 -1.59 13.44
N VAL A 63 4.28 -0.46 13.98
CA VAL A 63 3.88 0.71 13.19
C VAL A 63 5.06 1.23 12.38
N PHE A 64 6.24 1.36 12.98
CA PHE A 64 7.46 1.77 12.27
C PHE A 64 7.79 0.85 11.09
N PHE A 65 7.73 -0.47 11.29
CA PHE A 65 7.97 -1.43 10.20
C PHE A 65 6.89 -1.40 9.11
N VAL A 66 5.63 -1.15 9.47
CA VAL A 66 4.56 -0.96 8.48
C VAL A 66 4.84 0.28 7.63
N LEU A 67 5.23 1.41 8.24
CA LEU A 67 5.60 2.63 7.52
C LEU A 67 6.84 2.40 6.65
N LEU A 68 7.89 1.78 7.20
CA LEU A 68 9.13 1.48 6.47
C LEU A 68 8.87 0.57 5.25
N LEU A 69 8.10 -0.50 5.42
CA LEU A 69 7.74 -1.37 4.30
C LEU A 69 6.79 -0.68 3.32
N GLY A 70 5.89 0.17 3.80
CA GLY A 70 5.02 1.00 2.97
C GLY A 70 5.82 1.89 2.02
N THR A 71 6.84 2.60 2.54
CA THR A 71 7.73 3.45 1.73
C THR A 71 8.54 2.67 0.69
N LEU A 72 8.83 1.39 0.92
CA LEU A 72 9.56 0.53 -0.02
C LEU A 72 8.64 -0.15 -1.03
N VAL A 73 7.51 -0.69 -0.55
CA VAL A 73 6.56 -1.47 -1.37
C VAL A 73 5.78 -0.57 -2.32
N THR A 74 5.39 0.61 -1.86
CA THR A 74 4.53 1.52 -2.64
C THR A 74 5.19 2.00 -3.94
N PRO A 75 6.44 2.50 -3.97
CA PRO A 75 7.11 2.85 -5.22
C PRO A 75 7.35 1.64 -6.13
N ALA A 76 7.62 0.47 -5.55
CA ALA A 76 7.79 -0.77 -6.32
C ALA A 76 6.49 -1.18 -7.03
N LEU A 77 5.33 -0.98 -6.38
CA LEU A 77 4.02 -1.22 -6.97
C LEU A 77 3.63 -0.16 -8.02
N SER A 78 4.04 1.09 -7.86
CA SER A 78 3.67 2.19 -8.75
C SER A 78 4.65 2.45 -9.89
N GLY A 79 5.94 2.17 -9.69
CA GLY A 79 7.01 2.48 -10.65
C GLY A 79 6.89 1.79 -12.01
N GLY A 80 6.21 0.63 -12.06
CA GLY A 80 5.92 -0.07 -13.30
C GLY A 80 4.78 0.53 -14.14
N ALA A 81 3.99 1.45 -13.61
CA ALA A 81 2.79 1.93 -14.27
C ALA A 81 3.06 2.77 -15.53
N ILE A 82 4.18 3.49 -15.59
CA ILE A 82 4.58 4.31 -16.75
C ILE A 82 5.65 3.57 -17.57
N ASN A 83 6.64 2.98 -16.91
CA ASN A 83 7.71 2.26 -17.60
C ASN A 83 7.19 0.97 -18.27
N GLY A 84 6.25 0.25 -17.65
CA GLY A 84 5.64 -0.93 -18.23
C GLY A 84 4.88 -0.63 -19.53
N ASP A 85 4.16 0.49 -19.60
CA ASP A 85 3.47 0.92 -20.82
C ASP A 85 4.44 1.34 -21.92
N ARG A 86 5.58 1.94 -21.54
CA ARG A 86 6.64 2.33 -22.47
C ARG A 86 7.30 1.10 -23.07
N ASP A 87 7.64 0.13 -22.25
CA ASP A 87 8.31 -1.11 -22.67
C ASP A 87 7.36 -2.01 -23.50
N ALA A 88 6.06 -1.99 -23.19
CA ALA A 88 5.03 -2.68 -23.96
C ALA A 88 4.67 -1.96 -25.28
N GLY A 89 5.21 -0.77 -25.56
CA GLY A 89 4.88 0.01 -26.76
C GLY A 89 3.44 0.55 -26.80
N THR A 90 2.69 0.41 -25.70
CA THR A 90 1.28 0.81 -25.61
C THR A 90 1.08 2.30 -25.31
N LEU A 91 2.16 2.98 -24.95
CA LEU A 91 2.14 4.41 -24.60
C LEU A 91 1.74 5.26 -25.81
N ALA A 92 2.18 4.92 -27.02
CA ALA A 92 1.82 5.60 -28.26
C ALA A 92 0.34 5.38 -28.62
N THR A 93 -0.19 4.19 -28.44
CA THR A 93 -1.60 3.86 -28.68
C THR A 93 -2.54 4.55 -27.67
N THR A 94 -2.11 4.70 -26.43
CA THR A 94 -2.88 5.41 -25.41
C THR A 94 -2.92 6.93 -25.67
N GLN A 95 -1.86 7.49 -26.25
CA GLN A 95 -1.79 8.92 -26.60
C GLN A 95 -2.59 9.28 -27.84
N VAL A 96 -2.88 8.33 -28.75
CA VAL A 96 -3.71 8.53 -29.94
C VAL A 96 -5.21 8.47 -29.62
N THR A 97 -5.57 7.98 -28.41
CA THR A 97 -6.98 7.98 -27.97
C THR A 97 -7.44 9.38 -27.58
N LEU A 98 -8.75 9.66 -27.73
CA LEU A 98 -9.39 10.94 -27.36
C LEU A 98 -9.37 11.22 -25.84
N ILE A 99 -8.53 10.51 -25.06
CA ILE A 99 -8.37 10.66 -23.62
C ILE A 99 -7.45 11.88 -23.36
N ARG A 100 -7.94 12.82 -22.58
CA ARG A 100 -7.13 13.98 -22.18
C ARG A 100 -6.03 13.54 -21.20
N GLY A 101 -4.82 14.08 -21.33
CA GLY A 101 -3.65 13.69 -20.52
C GLY A 101 -3.92 13.70 -19.00
N TRP A 102 -4.67 14.69 -18.50
CA TRP A 102 -5.02 14.75 -17.08
C TRP A 102 -5.92 13.59 -16.61
N GLN A 103 -6.80 13.07 -17.48
CA GLN A 103 -7.68 11.93 -17.17
C GLN A 103 -6.86 10.64 -17.04
N LEU A 104 -5.87 10.48 -17.90
CA LEU A 104 -4.94 9.36 -17.84
C LEU A 104 -4.11 9.41 -16.56
N VAL A 105 -3.53 10.57 -16.26
CA VAL A 105 -2.71 10.77 -15.05
C VAL A 105 -3.53 10.52 -13.79
N LEU A 106 -4.72 11.11 -13.71
CA LEU A 106 -5.60 10.93 -12.56
C LEU A 106 -6.07 9.47 -12.42
N GLY A 107 -6.39 8.80 -13.53
CA GLY A 107 -6.77 7.39 -13.53
C GLY A 107 -5.64 6.49 -13.02
N LYS A 108 -4.42 6.70 -13.51
CA LYS A 108 -3.22 5.96 -13.06
C LYS A 108 -2.89 6.25 -11.60
N PHE A 109 -3.01 7.50 -11.17
CA PHE A 109 -2.82 7.89 -9.77
C PHE A 109 -3.81 7.16 -8.85
N LEU A 110 -5.11 7.22 -9.16
CA LEU A 110 -6.14 6.56 -8.35
C LEU A 110 -5.96 5.03 -8.32
N ALA A 111 -5.58 4.42 -9.45
CA ALA A 111 -5.30 3.00 -9.50
C ALA A 111 -4.06 2.63 -8.65
N ALA A 112 -3.01 3.43 -8.70
CA ALA A 112 -1.81 3.23 -7.89
C ALA A 112 -2.11 3.39 -6.40
N TRP A 113 -2.88 4.41 -6.03
CA TRP A 113 -3.31 4.65 -4.66
C TRP A 113 -4.18 3.51 -4.12
N THR A 114 -5.16 3.04 -4.91
CA THR A 114 -6.00 1.89 -4.55
C THR A 114 -5.16 0.62 -4.37
N ALA A 115 -4.16 0.39 -5.23
CA ALA A 115 -3.25 -0.74 -5.10
C ALA A 115 -2.37 -0.65 -3.84
N ALA A 116 -1.96 0.56 -3.44
CA ALA A 116 -1.22 0.79 -2.21
C ALA A 116 -2.07 0.53 -0.96
N LEU A 117 -3.38 0.83 -1.01
CA LEU A 117 -4.30 0.46 0.06
C LEU A 117 -4.38 -1.05 0.29
N ALA A 118 -4.12 -1.88 -0.73
CA ALA A 118 -4.03 -3.33 -0.54
C ALA A 118 -2.88 -3.71 0.41
N PHE A 119 -1.75 -2.98 0.40
CA PHE A 119 -0.68 -3.17 1.39
C PHE A 119 -1.19 -2.88 2.81
N LEU A 120 -1.98 -1.81 2.99
CA LEU A 120 -2.56 -1.48 4.30
C LEU A 120 -3.50 -2.59 4.79
N VAL A 121 -4.30 -3.18 3.90
CA VAL A 121 -5.16 -4.32 4.23
C VAL A 121 -4.33 -5.52 4.70
N VAL A 122 -3.18 -5.78 4.06
CA VAL A 122 -2.24 -6.83 4.47
C VAL A 122 -1.59 -6.50 5.81
N ALA A 123 -1.26 -5.24 6.08
CA ALA A 123 -0.63 -4.80 7.33
C ALA A 123 -1.61 -4.76 8.52
N LEU A 124 -2.91 -4.59 8.27
CA LEU A 124 -3.94 -4.42 9.30
C LEU A 124 -3.95 -5.53 10.36
N PRO A 125 -3.94 -6.84 10.03
CA PRO A 125 -3.95 -7.90 11.04
C PRO A 125 -2.73 -7.83 11.97
N PHE A 126 -1.56 -7.45 11.48
CA PHE A 126 -0.34 -7.33 12.30
C PHE A 126 -0.43 -6.14 13.26
N LEU A 127 -0.99 -5.02 12.80
CA LEU A 127 -1.28 -3.86 13.65
C LEU A 127 -2.30 -4.20 14.74
N LEU A 128 -3.35 -4.95 14.41
CA LEU A 128 -4.37 -5.38 15.38
C LEU A 128 -3.80 -6.37 16.40
N ILE A 129 -2.97 -7.31 15.96
CA ILE A 129 -2.27 -8.25 16.85
C ILE A 129 -1.36 -7.47 17.81
N ALA A 130 -0.52 -6.58 17.28
CA ALA A 130 0.38 -5.76 18.10
C ALA A 130 -0.39 -4.89 19.10
N ALA A 131 -1.50 -4.27 18.69
CA ALA A 131 -2.34 -3.46 19.56
C ALA A 131 -3.00 -4.29 20.67
N GLY A 132 -3.52 -5.47 20.34
CA GLY A 132 -4.16 -6.38 21.29
C GLY A 132 -3.21 -6.89 22.37
N PHE A 133 -2.00 -7.29 21.99
CA PHE A 133 -0.97 -7.74 22.93
C PHE A 133 -0.24 -6.59 23.63
N GLY A 134 -0.11 -5.45 22.95
CA GLY A 134 0.59 -4.28 23.48
C GLY A 134 -0.25 -3.37 24.35
N GLY A 135 -1.56 -3.63 24.47
CA GLY A 135 -2.46 -2.78 25.26
C GLY A 135 -2.54 -1.35 24.71
N ALA A 136 -2.43 -1.17 23.40
CA ALA A 136 -2.46 0.14 22.77
C ALA A 136 -3.84 0.79 22.89
N ASP A 137 -3.84 2.10 23.14
CA ASP A 137 -5.04 2.90 23.02
C ASP A 137 -5.55 2.85 21.56
N PRO A 138 -6.86 2.64 21.33
CA PRO A 138 -7.46 2.72 19.99
C PRO A 138 -7.10 4.00 19.22
N ALA A 139 -6.89 5.13 19.91
CA ALA A 139 -6.45 6.36 19.29
C ALA A 139 -5.06 6.25 18.65
N VAL A 140 -4.14 5.50 19.24
CA VAL A 140 -2.80 5.23 18.67
C VAL A 140 -2.93 4.41 17.39
N LEU A 141 -3.80 3.41 17.37
CA LEU A 141 -4.05 2.60 16.19
C LEU A 141 -4.67 3.43 15.05
N LEU A 142 -5.67 4.26 15.37
CA LEU A 142 -6.32 5.14 14.39
C LEU A 142 -5.34 6.16 13.81
N THR A 143 -4.49 6.76 14.66
CA THR A 143 -3.46 7.70 14.18
C THR A 143 -2.42 7.00 13.31
N ALA A 144 -1.98 5.80 13.67
CA ALA A 144 -1.07 4.99 12.85
C ALA A 144 -1.66 4.68 11.48
N LEU A 145 -2.93 4.26 11.42
CA LEU A 145 -3.64 4.01 10.16
C LEU A 145 -3.77 5.29 9.32
N ALA A 146 -4.15 6.41 9.94
CA ALA A 146 -4.27 7.69 9.25
C ALA A 146 -2.92 8.16 8.68
N VAL A 147 -1.84 8.06 9.44
CA VAL A 147 -0.48 8.42 9.00
C VAL A 147 -0.05 7.52 7.86
N THR A 148 -0.29 6.19 7.94
CA THR A 148 0.04 5.26 6.85
C THR A 148 -0.73 5.59 5.57
N VAL A 149 -2.02 5.92 5.65
CA VAL A 149 -2.82 6.33 4.48
C VAL A 149 -2.29 7.62 3.88
N LEU A 150 -1.93 8.60 4.71
CA LEU A 150 -1.33 9.87 4.26
C LEU A 150 0.04 9.63 3.60
N GLU A 151 0.90 8.81 4.20
CA GLU A 151 2.19 8.44 3.63
C GLU A 151 2.02 7.79 2.25
N LEU A 152 1.16 6.78 2.15
CA LEU A 152 0.84 6.12 0.89
C LEU A 152 0.30 7.10 -0.16
N SER A 153 -0.47 8.11 0.26
CA SER A 153 -0.97 9.16 -0.63
C SER A 153 0.14 10.10 -1.11
N LEU A 154 1.06 10.51 -0.22
CA LEU A 154 2.16 11.43 -0.53
C LEU A 154 3.22 10.79 -1.46
N ILE A 155 3.49 9.52 -1.32
CA ILE A 155 4.46 8.80 -2.17
C ILE A 155 3.97 8.71 -3.62
N HIS A 156 2.65 8.83 -3.87
CA HIS A 156 2.07 8.76 -5.20
C HIS A 156 1.94 10.13 -5.91
N ILE A 157 2.28 11.23 -5.24
CA ILE A 157 2.30 12.57 -5.84
C ILE A 157 3.66 12.86 -6.48
#